data_954dc72b47c53bc55f07d65d21ff58fd
#
_entry.id   954dc72b47c53bc55f07d65d21ff58fd
#
_cell.length_a   1.000
_cell.length_b   1.000
_cell.length_c   1.000
_cell.angle_alpha   90.00
_cell.angle_beta   90.00
_cell.angle_gamma   90.00
#
_symmetry.space_group_name_H-M   'P 1'
#
loop_
_entity.id
_entity.type
_entity.pdbx_description
1 polymer ?
#
loop_
_entity_poly.entity_id
_entity_poly.type
_entity_poly.pdbx_seq_one_letter_code
_entity_poly.pdbx_strand_id
1 'polypeptide(L)'
;MSKVLKIVSTIAGIATLIPGPHQPFTAAIAAAASVGAQVTAKRPPAQGGINNITVDPNAPSPYIIGRTYYGGVLRHDVGYGGKVGKVQNPYRGMVIDYSVCGPVQGLVSMHADFVTIGFSGAAATGYYSSFMYRDFQLGATPESSALSPQWGGMPGWGASHKLSGKAAILWSLKFNKDGEVYTSGVPQLGAVWDGVKVYNPRLDDTYPGGSGAQRSNDRTTWAFSEWPDDHALTYALGHWYSGKKMFGIGLSIDAIDVEAFVAWGNVCRANGWKVGGVIFEPDDRWANLKRIMAAGSAEPIFSGGVLSVKYDAPRVSLVTITPDDYADGAYRTRGMQTWRERINTIVPKYRSPSHKWEFVEAAEVSDSGYLSEDGEEKADTIQFDLVQDLDQATQLAAYRLVNGREMFPIKRNLKPEFRFYRPGDMVTIDDPEGGLIEQNCVIVRRSIDPQTLAVRWVLMSETSGKHDFALGKTGTAPPTPTLLDPADRDAAANINNEVSGARRLVTQSVVYPITSNDDTITISAFVGVINDGRSISFPADSITGLSNSTQYALLWHIADAEYSVAEYPAADEMEDASFVFLGWVTTSSSGSFPPPETPPGGWGGGGSYPQFPEMIP
;
A
#
# COMPACT_ATOMS: atom_id res chain seq x y z
N MET A 1 0.59 -0.28 -31.10
CA MET A 1 0.33 -1.71 -31.37
C MET A 1 -0.69 -2.34 -30.40
N SER A 2 -0.53 -2.23 -29.08
CA SER A 2 -1.47 -2.83 -28.10
C SER A 2 -2.95 -2.44 -28.29
N LYS A 3 -3.27 -1.17 -28.57
CA LYS A 3 -4.66 -0.72 -28.82
C LYS A 3 -5.26 -1.36 -30.09
N VAL A 4 -4.46 -1.49 -31.16
CA VAL A 4 -4.90 -2.12 -32.41
C VAL A 4 -5.17 -3.60 -32.21
N LEU A 5 -4.29 -4.31 -31.49
CA LEU A 5 -4.46 -5.73 -31.16
C LEU A 5 -5.70 -5.98 -30.29
N LYS A 6 -6.00 -5.09 -29.33
CA LYS A 6 -7.24 -5.16 -28.54
C LYS A 6 -8.49 -4.97 -29.40
N ILE A 7 -8.47 -4.02 -30.34
CA ILE A 7 -9.58 -3.80 -31.24
C ILE A 7 -9.77 -5.04 -32.14
N VAL A 8 -8.69 -5.60 -32.68
CA VAL A 8 -8.75 -6.82 -33.51
C VAL A 8 -9.29 -8.01 -32.71
N SER A 9 -8.84 -8.20 -31.45
CA SER A 9 -9.34 -9.29 -30.60
C SER A 9 -10.84 -9.12 -30.27
N THR A 10 -11.30 -7.88 -30.06
CA THR A 10 -12.71 -7.58 -29.79
C THR A 10 -13.58 -7.84 -31.01
N ILE A 11 -13.15 -7.39 -32.19
CA ILE A 11 -13.88 -7.62 -33.44
C ILE A 11 -13.94 -9.12 -33.80
N ALA A 12 -12.79 -9.83 -33.65
CA ALA A 12 -12.76 -11.27 -33.90
C ALA A 12 -13.60 -12.04 -32.85
N GLY A 13 -13.60 -11.60 -31.58
CA GLY A 13 -14.44 -12.17 -30.52
C GLY A 13 -15.95 -11.99 -30.82
N ILE A 14 -16.37 -10.83 -31.32
CA ILE A 14 -17.76 -10.59 -31.75
C ILE A 14 -18.11 -11.49 -32.92
N ALA A 15 -17.20 -11.66 -33.89
CA ALA A 15 -17.41 -12.53 -35.06
C ALA A 15 -17.55 -14.02 -34.68
N THR A 16 -16.97 -14.48 -33.55
CA THR A 16 -17.16 -15.86 -33.07
C THR A 16 -18.58 -16.15 -32.56
N LEU A 17 -19.37 -15.11 -32.27
CA LEU A 17 -20.77 -15.27 -31.84
C LEU A 17 -21.71 -15.52 -33.00
N ILE A 18 -21.27 -15.36 -34.27
CA ILE A 18 -22.06 -15.61 -35.46
C ILE A 18 -21.82 -17.09 -35.86
N PRO A 19 -22.84 -17.97 -35.86
CA PRO A 19 -22.66 -19.36 -36.24
C PRO A 19 -22.23 -19.48 -37.74
N GLY A 20 -21.16 -20.22 -38.00
CA GLY A 20 -20.67 -20.43 -39.34
C GLY A 20 -19.31 -21.14 -39.41
N PRO A 21 -18.90 -21.61 -40.59
CA PRO A 21 -17.63 -22.36 -40.73
C PRO A 21 -16.36 -21.54 -40.47
N HIS A 22 -16.49 -20.21 -40.30
CA HIS A 22 -15.40 -19.30 -39.96
C HIS A 22 -15.06 -19.24 -38.47
N GLN A 23 -15.93 -19.80 -37.59
CA GLN A 23 -15.74 -19.73 -36.12
C GLN A 23 -14.36 -20.19 -35.64
N PRO A 24 -13.78 -21.33 -36.08
CA PRO A 24 -12.47 -21.75 -35.58
C PRO A 24 -11.35 -20.77 -35.98
N PHE A 25 -11.44 -20.12 -37.13
CA PHE A 25 -10.48 -19.10 -37.56
C PHE A 25 -10.61 -17.80 -36.80
N THR A 26 -11.84 -17.32 -36.55
CA THR A 26 -12.07 -16.10 -35.78
C THR A 26 -11.71 -16.26 -34.33
N ALA A 27 -11.95 -17.44 -33.72
CA ALA A 27 -11.53 -17.77 -32.36
C ALA A 27 -9.99 -17.82 -32.25
N ALA A 28 -9.30 -18.41 -33.22
CA ALA A 28 -7.84 -18.43 -33.26
C ALA A 28 -7.24 -17.02 -33.42
N ILE A 29 -7.81 -16.16 -34.25
CA ILE A 29 -7.39 -14.76 -34.40
C ILE A 29 -7.66 -13.97 -33.11
N ALA A 30 -8.81 -14.16 -32.46
CA ALA A 30 -9.13 -13.51 -31.21
C ALA A 30 -8.15 -13.91 -30.09
N ALA A 31 -7.83 -15.21 -29.99
CA ALA A 31 -6.86 -15.72 -29.03
C ALA A 31 -5.44 -15.19 -29.31
N ALA A 32 -4.98 -15.26 -30.55
CA ALA A 32 -3.66 -14.76 -30.94
C ALA A 32 -3.53 -13.24 -30.72
N ALA A 33 -4.56 -12.46 -31.07
CA ALA A 33 -4.57 -11.02 -30.87
C ALA A 33 -4.66 -10.64 -29.38
N SER A 34 -5.36 -11.42 -28.54
CA SER A 34 -5.41 -11.19 -27.09
C SER A 34 -4.06 -11.49 -26.41
N VAL A 35 -3.38 -12.57 -26.80
CA VAL A 35 -2.01 -12.89 -26.33
C VAL A 35 -1.04 -11.82 -26.82
N GLY A 36 -1.09 -11.41 -28.08
CA GLY A 36 -0.27 -10.33 -28.61
C GLY A 36 -0.53 -9.00 -27.90
N ALA A 37 -1.79 -8.69 -27.53
CA ALA A 37 -2.12 -7.50 -26.76
C ALA A 37 -1.59 -7.55 -25.31
N GLN A 38 -1.56 -8.73 -24.69
CA GLN A 38 -0.96 -8.93 -23.36
C GLN A 38 0.57 -8.79 -23.39
N VAL A 39 1.23 -9.36 -24.43
CA VAL A 39 2.70 -9.27 -24.59
C VAL A 39 3.16 -7.85 -24.94
N THR A 40 2.36 -7.11 -25.74
CA THR A 40 2.68 -5.74 -26.16
C THR A 40 2.05 -4.66 -25.26
N ALA A 41 1.17 -5.03 -24.32
CA ALA A 41 0.72 -4.11 -23.30
C ALA A 41 1.96 -3.63 -22.53
N LYS A 42 2.18 -2.31 -22.46
CA LYS A 42 3.10 -1.78 -21.46
C LYS A 42 2.62 -2.36 -20.13
N ARG A 43 3.44 -3.22 -19.53
CA ARG A 43 3.24 -3.60 -18.13
C ARG A 43 3.08 -2.28 -17.40
N PRO A 44 2.06 -2.08 -16.56
CA PRO A 44 2.11 -0.99 -15.61
C PRO A 44 3.48 -1.08 -14.95
N PRO A 45 4.19 0.04 -14.77
CA PRO A 45 5.44 0.00 -14.02
C PRO A 45 5.15 -0.84 -12.80
N ALA A 46 6.03 -1.82 -12.53
CA ALA A 46 5.86 -2.67 -11.37
C ALA A 46 5.90 -1.73 -10.17
N GLN A 47 4.75 -1.28 -9.73
CA GLN A 47 4.55 -0.69 -8.43
C GLN A 47 4.72 -1.88 -7.48
N GLY A 48 5.99 -2.20 -7.21
CA GLY A 48 6.33 -3.09 -6.13
C GLY A 48 5.60 -2.54 -4.91
N GLY A 49 4.92 -3.38 -4.16
CA GLY A 49 4.29 -2.92 -2.94
C GLY A 49 5.33 -2.10 -2.18
N ILE A 50 4.99 -0.90 -1.69
CA ILE A 50 5.96 -0.03 -1.00
C ILE A 50 6.60 -0.70 0.21
N ASN A 51 6.05 -1.83 0.62
CA ASN A 51 6.47 -2.61 1.77
C ASN A 51 7.77 -3.37 1.53
N ASN A 52 8.02 -3.80 0.29
CA ASN A 52 9.17 -4.62 -0.08
C ASN A 52 10.25 -3.79 -0.78
N ILE A 53 11.51 -4.26 -0.71
CA ILE A 53 12.59 -3.70 -1.51
C ILE A 53 12.29 -3.98 -2.98
N THR A 54 12.24 -2.94 -3.79
CA THR A 54 12.08 -3.07 -5.24
C THR A 54 13.42 -3.41 -5.88
N VAL A 55 13.52 -4.58 -6.50
CA VAL A 55 14.72 -5.05 -7.23
C VAL A 55 14.42 -4.95 -8.73
N ASP A 56 14.55 -3.75 -9.28
CA ASP A 56 14.38 -3.47 -10.70
C ASP A 56 15.35 -2.36 -11.12
N PRO A 57 16.28 -2.62 -12.04
CA PRO A 57 17.22 -1.60 -12.53
C PRO A 57 16.53 -0.40 -13.17
N ASN A 58 15.33 -0.60 -13.71
CA ASN A 58 14.54 0.43 -14.38
C ASN A 58 13.46 1.03 -13.47
N ALA A 59 13.44 0.68 -12.19
CA ALA A 59 12.47 1.22 -11.25
C ALA A 59 12.54 2.76 -11.24
N PRO A 60 11.39 3.44 -11.35
CA PRO A 60 11.34 4.89 -11.27
C PRO A 60 11.83 5.37 -9.90
N SER A 61 12.31 6.60 -9.87
CA SER A 61 12.75 7.20 -8.62
C SER A 61 11.57 7.50 -7.71
N PRO A 62 11.61 7.07 -6.45
CA PRO A 62 10.52 7.28 -5.49
C PRO A 62 10.53 8.73 -4.97
N TYR A 63 9.36 9.20 -4.54
CA TYR A 63 9.15 10.49 -3.90
C TYR A 63 8.24 10.29 -2.69
N ILE A 64 8.78 10.50 -1.48
CA ILE A 64 8.06 10.29 -0.23
C ILE A 64 7.27 11.53 0.14
N ILE A 65 5.97 11.36 0.35
CA ILE A 65 5.03 12.37 0.81
C ILE A 65 4.71 12.13 2.29
N GLY A 66 4.76 13.16 3.12
CA GLY A 66 4.45 13.06 4.55
C GLY A 66 5.33 12.04 5.26
N ARG A 67 4.80 11.41 6.30
CA ARG A 67 5.47 10.32 7.02
C ARG A 67 4.98 8.98 6.50
N THR A 68 5.92 8.09 6.11
CA THR A 68 5.56 6.74 5.67
C THR A 68 6.72 5.75 5.79
N TYR A 69 6.38 4.46 5.88
CA TYR A 69 7.34 3.37 5.67
C TYR A 69 7.54 3.13 4.18
N TYR A 70 8.77 2.83 3.83
CA TYR A 70 9.11 2.39 2.47
C TYR A 70 10.26 1.38 2.50
N GLY A 71 10.16 0.30 1.70
CA GLY A 71 11.23 -0.69 1.50
C GLY A 71 12.35 -0.17 0.61
N GLY A 72 12.07 0.83 -0.24
CA GLY A 72 13.04 1.47 -1.12
C GLY A 72 13.31 0.74 -2.43
N VAL A 73 14.18 1.32 -3.24
CA VAL A 73 14.65 0.76 -4.52
C VAL A 73 16.11 0.39 -4.39
N LEU A 74 16.43 -0.88 -4.61
CA LEU A 74 17.79 -1.40 -4.57
C LEU A 74 18.60 -0.84 -5.76
N ARG A 75 19.68 -0.12 -5.47
CA ARG A 75 20.55 0.48 -6.50
C ARG A 75 21.89 -0.24 -6.62
N HIS A 76 22.36 -0.84 -5.54
CA HIS A 76 23.59 -1.62 -5.53
C HIS A 76 23.49 -2.74 -4.50
N ASP A 77 23.95 -3.93 -4.84
CA ASP A 77 23.97 -5.10 -3.96
C ASP A 77 25.16 -5.97 -4.32
N VAL A 78 26.05 -6.20 -3.37
CA VAL A 78 27.26 -7.00 -3.61
C VAL A 78 27.73 -7.68 -2.33
N GLY A 79 28.11 -8.97 -2.48
CA GLY A 79 28.85 -9.74 -1.48
C GLY A 79 30.35 -9.56 -1.69
N TYR A 80 31.12 -9.28 -0.63
CA TYR A 80 32.53 -9.00 -0.72
C TYR A 80 33.32 -9.37 0.55
N GLY A 81 34.64 -9.06 0.56
CA GLY A 81 35.54 -9.30 1.69
C GLY A 81 36.48 -10.47 1.49
N GLY A 82 36.38 -11.17 0.34
CA GLY A 82 37.24 -12.33 0.05
C GLY A 82 37.00 -13.46 1.06
N LYS A 83 38.05 -14.13 1.50
CA LYS A 83 37.96 -15.19 2.53
C LYS A 83 38.37 -14.63 3.88
N VAL A 84 37.43 -14.52 4.80
CA VAL A 84 37.64 -14.10 6.19
C VAL A 84 37.38 -15.30 7.10
N GLY A 85 38.44 -15.85 7.71
CA GLY A 85 38.34 -17.11 8.44
C GLY A 85 37.92 -18.26 7.54
N LYS A 86 36.76 -18.84 7.84
CA LYS A 86 36.16 -19.96 7.07
C LYS A 86 35.03 -19.49 6.12
N VAL A 87 34.66 -18.20 6.13
CA VAL A 87 33.55 -17.65 5.35
C VAL A 87 34.08 -16.97 4.10
N GLN A 88 33.51 -17.30 2.94
CA GLN A 88 33.78 -16.63 1.68
C GLN A 88 32.82 -15.45 1.51
N ASN A 89 33.36 -14.25 1.21
CA ASN A 89 32.62 -13.00 1.04
C ASN A 89 31.60 -12.73 2.17
N PRO A 90 32.04 -12.63 3.44
CA PRO A 90 31.16 -12.54 4.59
C PRO A 90 30.41 -11.20 4.69
N TYR A 91 30.79 -10.22 3.90
CA TYR A 91 30.16 -8.89 3.93
C TYR A 91 29.22 -8.71 2.74
N ARG A 92 28.06 -8.13 2.98
CA ARG A 92 27.11 -7.72 1.95
C ARG A 92 26.81 -6.26 2.11
N GLY A 93 27.01 -5.48 1.07
CA GLY A 93 26.65 -4.06 1.01
C GLY A 93 25.46 -3.86 0.09
N MET A 94 24.41 -3.23 0.62
CA MET A 94 23.17 -2.94 -0.12
C MET A 94 22.91 -1.45 -0.05
N VAL A 95 22.82 -0.78 -1.20
CA VAL A 95 22.43 0.64 -1.29
C VAL A 95 21.00 0.74 -1.77
N ILE A 96 20.15 1.31 -0.93
CA ILE A 96 18.72 1.44 -1.18
C ILE A 96 18.36 2.93 -1.25
N ASP A 97 17.67 3.33 -2.31
CA ASP A 97 17.18 4.68 -2.60
C ASP A 97 15.73 4.79 -2.12
N TYR A 98 15.42 5.80 -1.30
CA TYR A 98 14.11 5.98 -0.70
C TYR A 98 13.34 7.18 -1.23
N SER A 99 14.00 8.27 -1.57
CA SER A 99 13.32 9.45 -2.10
C SER A 99 14.24 10.32 -2.94
N VAL A 100 13.70 10.91 -3.99
CA VAL A 100 14.33 12.03 -4.72
C VAL A 100 13.88 13.37 -4.14
N CYS A 101 14.43 14.46 -4.69
CA CYS A 101 14.14 15.82 -4.27
C CYS A 101 14.51 16.12 -2.81
N GLY A 102 15.53 15.42 -2.28
CA GLY A 102 16.08 15.73 -0.97
C GLY A 102 16.66 17.15 -0.86
N PRO A 103 17.05 17.61 0.35
CA PRO A 103 16.99 16.80 1.57
C PRO A 103 15.57 16.57 2.06
N VAL A 104 15.25 15.29 2.37
CA VAL A 104 14.05 14.96 3.12
C VAL A 104 14.16 15.45 4.56
N GLN A 105 13.07 15.46 5.30
CA GLN A 105 13.10 15.94 6.69
C GLN A 105 13.95 15.05 7.60
N GLY A 106 13.79 13.73 7.51
CA GLY A 106 14.57 12.83 8.36
C GLY A 106 14.23 11.36 8.23
N LEU A 107 15.12 10.55 8.79
CA LEU A 107 14.94 9.11 9.01
C LEU A 107 14.37 8.91 10.42
N VAL A 108 13.16 8.37 10.53
CA VAL A 108 12.44 8.20 11.80
C VAL A 108 12.82 6.88 12.48
N SER A 109 12.69 5.77 11.75
CA SER A 109 13.02 4.43 12.25
C SER A 109 13.40 3.50 11.12
N MET A 110 14.15 2.46 11.45
CA MET A 110 14.55 1.41 10.52
C MET A 110 14.00 0.07 10.98
N HIS A 111 13.68 -0.78 10.03
CA HIS A 111 12.97 -2.02 10.28
C HIS A 111 13.61 -3.19 9.54
N ALA A 112 13.61 -4.37 10.18
CA ALA A 112 13.79 -5.66 9.54
C ALA A 112 12.52 -6.48 9.75
N ASP A 113 11.91 -6.98 8.67
CA ASP A 113 10.62 -7.68 8.69
C ASP A 113 9.53 -6.93 9.48
N PHE A 114 9.50 -5.60 9.30
CA PHE A 114 8.63 -4.63 9.99
C PHE A 114 8.88 -4.45 11.49
N VAL A 115 9.78 -5.20 12.10
CA VAL A 115 10.23 -4.99 13.48
C VAL A 115 11.27 -3.87 13.52
N THR A 116 11.11 -2.93 14.45
CA THR A 116 12.02 -1.79 14.58
C THR A 116 13.39 -2.23 15.06
N ILE A 117 14.45 -1.79 14.38
CA ILE A 117 15.83 -2.02 14.78
C ILE A 117 16.38 -0.79 15.47
N GLY A 118 16.96 -0.97 16.66
CA GLY A 118 17.72 0.07 17.34
C GLY A 118 19.13 0.21 16.77
N PHE A 119 19.67 1.43 16.76
CA PHE A 119 21.05 1.72 16.34
C PHE A 119 21.77 2.60 17.37
N SER A 120 23.04 2.29 17.61
CA SER A 120 23.98 3.15 18.31
C SER A 120 25.07 3.60 17.31
N GLY A 121 24.96 4.84 16.85
CA GLY A 121 25.75 5.30 15.71
C GLY A 121 25.41 4.52 14.43
N ALA A 122 26.42 3.91 13.81
CA ALA A 122 26.24 3.09 12.62
C ALA A 122 25.82 1.64 12.94
N ALA A 123 26.12 1.14 14.14
CA ALA A 123 25.94 -0.25 14.53
C ALA A 123 24.51 -0.52 15.03
N ALA A 124 23.90 -1.60 14.58
CA ALA A 124 22.64 -2.09 15.14
C ALA A 124 22.83 -2.58 16.60
N THR A 125 21.78 -2.45 17.39
CA THR A 125 21.71 -2.97 18.77
C THR A 125 20.79 -4.21 18.84
N GLY A 126 20.81 -4.90 19.96
CA GLY A 126 19.98 -6.10 20.16
C GLY A 126 20.45 -7.26 19.28
N TYR A 127 19.51 -8.00 18.72
CA TYR A 127 19.75 -9.24 17.96
C TYR A 127 20.77 -9.07 16.82
N TYR A 128 20.71 -7.96 16.08
CA TYR A 128 21.63 -7.69 14.98
C TYR A 128 22.96 -7.04 15.38
N SER A 129 23.26 -6.96 16.68
CA SER A 129 24.51 -6.38 17.18
C SER A 129 25.72 -7.10 16.57
N SER A 130 26.71 -6.32 16.06
CA SER A 130 27.92 -6.81 15.37
C SER A 130 27.70 -7.43 13.98
N PHE A 131 26.45 -7.63 13.54
CA PHE A 131 26.12 -8.23 12.25
C PHE A 131 25.47 -7.27 11.25
N MET A 132 24.87 -6.17 11.73
CA MET A 132 24.23 -5.18 10.87
C MET A 132 24.72 -3.77 11.22
N TYR A 133 25.04 -3.03 10.16
CA TYR A 133 25.45 -1.63 10.23
C TYR A 133 24.76 -0.83 9.15
N ARG A 134 24.69 0.48 9.35
CA ARG A 134 24.12 1.39 8.37
C ARG A 134 24.91 2.67 8.25
N ASP A 135 24.90 3.25 7.06
CA ASP A 135 25.14 4.66 6.81
C ASP A 135 23.99 5.25 6.01
N PHE A 136 23.62 6.52 6.21
CA PHE A 136 22.48 7.10 5.53
C PHE A 136 22.70 8.57 5.21
N GLN A 137 21.99 9.05 4.20
CA GLN A 137 21.94 10.44 3.80
C GLN A 137 20.52 10.90 3.54
N LEU A 138 20.27 12.20 3.72
CA LEU A 138 18.94 12.81 3.52
C LEU A 138 18.75 13.34 2.10
N GLY A 139 19.76 13.31 1.27
CA GLY A 139 19.71 13.77 -0.13
C GLY A 139 20.01 15.26 -0.29
N ALA A 140 21.06 15.76 0.33
CA ALA A 140 21.54 17.11 0.06
C ALA A 140 21.97 17.28 -1.41
N THR A 141 21.94 18.50 -1.91
CA THR A 141 22.29 18.77 -3.30
C THR A 141 23.24 19.97 -3.39
N PRO A 142 24.56 19.73 -3.61
CA PRO A 142 25.23 18.42 -3.72
C PRO A 142 25.41 17.73 -2.36
N GLU A 143 25.56 16.39 -2.36
CA GLU A 143 26.03 15.67 -1.18
C GLU A 143 27.53 15.87 -0.98
N SER A 144 27.95 15.95 0.29
CA SER A 144 29.35 16.16 0.67
C SER A 144 30.21 14.92 0.37
N SER A 145 29.70 13.73 0.72
CA SER A 145 30.41 12.46 0.57
C SER A 145 29.45 11.37 0.06
N ALA A 146 30.02 10.28 -0.44
CA ALA A 146 29.27 9.06 -0.70
C ALA A 146 29.03 8.30 0.61
N LEU A 147 27.96 7.50 0.66
CA LEU A 147 27.71 6.57 1.76
C LEU A 147 28.88 5.60 1.94
N SER A 148 29.27 5.35 3.17
CA SER A 148 30.45 4.57 3.54
C SER A 148 30.06 3.19 4.04
N PRO A 149 30.50 2.10 3.38
CA PRO A 149 30.29 0.76 3.90
C PRO A 149 31.11 0.54 5.18
N GLN A 150 30.57 -0.26 6.11
CA GLN A 150 31.24 -0.58 7.37
C GLN A 150 32.60 -1.25 7.15
N TRP A 151 32.72 -2.10 6.14
CA TRP A 151 33.96 -2.74 5.75
C TRP A 151 34.40 -2.22 4.38
N GLY A 152 35.66 -1.82 4.28
CA GLY A 152 36.22 -1.27 3.06
C GLY A 152 36.28 -2.25 1.89
N GLY A 153 36.48 -1.72 0.68
CA GLY A 153 36.64 -2.53 -0.52
C GLY A 153 35.37 -3.07 -1.15
N MET A 154 34.23 -2.43 -0.92
CA MET A 154 32.96 -2.75 -1.57
C MET A 154 33.06 -2.55 -3.09
N PRO A 155 32.96 -3.62 -3.92
CA PRO A 155 33.12 -3.52 -5.36
C PRO A 155 32.03 -2.64 -6.00
N GLY A 156 32.39 -1.83 -7.00
CA GLY A 156 31.46 -0.97 -7.72
C GLY A 156 30.95 0.24 -6.93
N TRP A 157 31.46 0.49 -5.72
CA TRP A 157 31.06 1.61 -4.87
C TRP A 157 32.28 2.43 -4.43
N GLY A 158 32.19 3.74 -4.47
CA GLY A 158 33.31 4.64 -4.10
C GLY A 158 32.89 6.11 -4.00
N ALA A 159 33.84 6.98 -3.76
CA ALA A 159 33.64 8.39 -3.45
C ALA A 159 32.85 9.21 -4.50
N SER A 160 32.79 8.73 -5.74
CA SER A 160 31.98 9.35 -6.81
C SER A 160 30.49 9.06 -6.72
N HIS A 161 30.07 8.03 -5.96
CA HIS A 161 28.68 7.58 -5.87
C HIS A 161 27.91 8.34 -4.78
N LYS A 162 27.88 9.66 -4.86
CA LYS A 162 27.33 10.53 -3.82
C LYS A 162 25.80 10.51 -3.72
N LEU A 163 25.07 10.06 -4.74
CA LEU A 163 23.60 10.06 -4.79
C LEU A 163 22.98 11.43 -4.42
N SER A 164 23.58 12.53 -4.89
CA SER A 164 23.09 13.89 -4.59
C SER A 164 21.60 14.05 -4.92
N GLY A 165 20.84 14.64 -4.00
CA GLY A 165 19.40 14.83 -4.12
C GLY A 165 18.57 13.61 -3.79
N LYS A 166 19.19 12.50 -3.34
CA LYS A 166 18.50 11.25 -3.00
C LYS A 166 18.69 10.88 -1.54
N ALA A 167 17.59 10.63 -0.84
CA ALA A 167 17.62 10.01 0.47
C ALA A 167 17.92 8.51 0.30
N ALA A 168 18.96 8.02 0.94
CA ALA A 168 19.41 6.65 0.75
C ALA A 168 20.01 6.07 2.03
N ILE A 169 19.98 4.74 2.15
CA ILE A 169 20.66 3.98 3.19
C ILE A 169 21.59 2.97 2.52
N LEU A 170 22.81 2.89 3.01
CA LEU A 170 23.74 1.81 2.75
C LEU A 170 23.70 0.87 3.96
N TRP A 171 23.17 -0.33 3.76
CA TRP A 171 23.18 -1.40 4.72
C TRP A 171 24.44 -2.23 4.57
N SER A 172 25.13 -2.50 5.66
CA SER A 172 26.29 -3.37 5.69
C SER A 172 25.99 -4.55 6.60
N LEU A 173 25.89 -5.74 6.01
CA LEU A 173 25.56 -6.98 6.70
C LEU A 173 26.80 -7.88 6.78
N LYS A 174 26.96 -8.62 7.89
CA LYS A 174 28.04 -9.57 8.11
C LYS A 174 27.48 -10.96 8.35
N PHE A 175 27.90 -11.90 7.56
CA PHE A 175 27.56 -13.32 7.71
C PHE A 175 28.68 -14.06 8.41
N ASN A 176 28.37 -14.98 9.29
CA ASN A 176 29.33 -15.87 9.92
C ASN A 176 29.12 -17.33 9.49
N LYS A 177 30.07 -18.19 9.83
CA LYS A 177 30.01 -19.62 9.45
C LYS A 177 28.90 -20.35 10.22
N ASP A 178 28.68 -19.94 11.44
CA ASP A 178 27.84 -20.68 12.39
C ASP A 178 26.34 -20.31 12.26
N GLY A 179 26.01 -19.36 11.36
CA GLY A 179 24.62 -19.04 11.00
C GLY A 179 23.80 -18.44 12.16
N GLU A 180 24.46 -17.78 13.13
CA GLU A 180 23.78 -17.20 14.30
C GLU A 180 22.73 -16.15 13.93
N VAL A 181 22.96 -15.41 12.84
CA VAL A 181 22.07 -14.35 12.33
C VAL A 181 21.91 -14.53 10.82
N TYR A 182 20.75 -14.17 10.30
CA TYR A 182 20.36 -14.29 8.89
C TYR A 182 20.19 -15.74 8.41
N THR A 183 19.86 -16.66 9.26
CA THR A 183 19.63 -18.07 8.89
C THR A 183 18.42 -18.21 7.97
N SER A 184 17.39 -17.43 8.19
CA SER A 184 16.23 -17.30 7.29
C SER A 184 16.50 -16.46 6.04
N GLY A 185 17.75 -16.01 5.84
CA GLY A 185 18.14 -15.09 4.78
C GLY A 185 18.20 -13.62 5.23
N VAL A 186 18.47 -12.72 4.29
CA VAL A 186 18.45 -11.29 4.56
C VAL A 186 17.02 -10.86 4.86
N PRO A 187 16.77 -10.21 6.01
CA PRO A 187 15.44 -9.73 6.37
C PRO A 187 14.95 -8.68 5.37
N GLN A 188 13.65 -8.50 5.32
CA GLN A 188 13.05 -7.42 4.57
C GLN A 188 13.38 -6.08 5.23
N LEU A 189 14.38 -5.38 4.67
CA LEU A 189 14.83 -4.09 5.18
C LEU A 189 13.92 -2.97 4.67
N GLY A 190 13.65 -2.01 5.54
CA GLY A 190 12.90 -0.82 5.18
C GLY A 190 13.03 0.25 6.27
N ALA A 191 12.45 1.40 6.02
CA ALA A 191 12.55 2.51 6.96
C ALA A 191 11.32 3.42 6.92
N VAL A 192 11.01 4.03 8.05
CA VAL A 192 10.03 5.12 8.14
C VAL A 192 10.76 6.44 7.96
N TRP A 193 10.29 7.25 7.05
CA TRP A 193 10.84 8.55 6.71
C TRP A 193 9.82 9.66 6.93
N ASP A 194 10.30 10.78 7.43
CA ASP A 194 9.67 12.07 7.21
C ASP A 194 10.14 12.57 5.85
N GLY A 195 9.22 12.65 4.91
CA GLY A 195 9.50 12.81 3.49
C GLY A 195 10.00 14.19 3.08
N VAL A 196 9.69 14.55 1.86
CA VAL A 196 10.17 15.78 1.23
C VAL A 196 9.63 17.02 1.93
N LYS A 197 10.44 18.08 1.93
CA LYS A 197 10.02 19.41 2.38
C LYS A 197 9.19 20.08 1.30
N VAL A 198 8.15 20.79 1.71
CA VAL A 198 7.15 21.41 0.82
C VAL A 198 6.93 22.86 1.16
N TYR A 199 6.41 23.60 0.18
CA TYR A 199 6.00 24.97 0.34
C TYR A 199 4.65 25.08 1.02
N ASN A 200 4.56 25.97 2.01
CA ASN A 200 3.32 26.31 2.69
C ASN A 200 3.11 27.83 2.65
N PRO A 201 2.11 28.34 1.93
CA PRO A 201 1.84 29.78 1.82
C PRO A 201 1.62 30.49 3.15
N ARG A 202 1.16 29.76 4.18
CA ARG A 202 0.94 30.32 5.53
C ARG A 202 2.24 30.69 6.22
N LEU A 203 3.36 30.11 5.77
CA LEU A 203 4.72 30.37 6.27
C LEU A 203 5.52 31.30 5.34
N ASP A 204 4.85 31.98 4.42
CA ASP A 204 5.42 32.96 3.47
C ASP A 204 4.79 34.35 3.73
N ASP A 205 5.59 35.29 4.22
CA ASP A 205 5.13 36.66 4.51
C ASP A 205 4.89 37.50 3.24
N THR A 206 5.25 37.01 2.07
CA THR A 206 4.91 37.62 0.78
C THR A 206 3.53 37.19 0.27
N TYR A 207 2.92 36.16 0.88
CA TYR A 207 1.58 35.72 0.57
C TYR A 207 0.58 36.41 1.51
N PRO A 208 -0.59 36.90 1.00
CA PRO A 208 -1.59 37.57 1.84
C PRO A 208 -2.07 36.70 3.01
N GLY A 209 -1.87 37.16 4.23
CA GLY A 209 -2.21 36.43 5.46
C GLY A 209 -1.18 35.39 5.90
N GLY A 210 -0.08 35.24 5.20
CA GLY A 210 1.04 34.39 5.60
C GLY A 210 2.01 35.11 6.54
N SER A 211 2.84 34.31 7.22
CA SER A 211 3.88 34.83 8.13
C SER A 211 5.08 33.87 8.16
N GLY A 212 6.26 34.36 7.83
CA GLY A 212 7.48 33.54 7.83
C GLY A 212 8.36 33.74 6.61
N ALA A 213 9.43 32.95 6.52
CA ALA A 213 10.49 33.12 5.54
C ALA A 213 10.41 32.18 4.34
N GLN A 214 9.36 31.37 4.22
CA GLN A 214 9.23 30.50 3.05
C GLN A 214 9.02 31.31 1.76
N ARG A 215 9.47 30.75 0.65
CA ARG A 215 9.29 31.31 -0.70
C ARG A 215 8.94 30.19 -1.68
N SER A 216 7.94 30.42 -2.51
CA SER A 216 7.45 29.43 -3.49
C SER A 216 8.51 29.01 -4.51
N ASN A 217 9.48 29.87 -4.79
CA ASN A 217 10.55 29.65 -5.75
C ASN A 217 11.90 29.26 -5.12
N ASP A 218 11.97 29.16 -3.78
CA ASP A 218 13.17 28.77 -3.05
C ASP A 218 12.92 27.58 -2.12
N ARG A 219 13.20 26.39 -2.62
CA ARG A 219 13.05 25.13 -1.89
C ARG A 219 13.89 25.02 -0.62
N THR A 220 14.94 25.83 -0.47
CA THR A 220 15.78 25.82 0.74
C THR A 220 15.04 26.36 1.96
N THR A 221 14.00 27.13 1.74
CA THR A 221 13.13 27.72 2.77
C THR A 221 11.96 26.80 3.17
N TRP A 222 11.73 25.73 2.43
CA TRP A 222 10.59 24.82 2.63
C TRP A 222 10.76 23.97 3.89
N ALA A 223 9.63 23.51 4.44
CA ALA A 223 9.58 22.74 5.66
C ALA A 223 8.81 21.43 5.45
N PHE A 224 8.97 20.51 6.39
CA PHE A 224 8.19 19.26 6.41
C PHE A 224 6.72 19.54 6.71
N SER A 225 5.85 18.82 6.03
CA SER A 225 4.41 18.85 6.23
C SER A 225 3.82 17.47 6.01
N GLU A 226 2.71 17.17 6.69
CA GLU A 226 1.88 16.00 6.45
C GLU A 226 0.51 16.39 5.85
N TRP A 227 0.33 17.66 5.47
CA TRP A 227 -0.95 18.16 4.99
C TRP A 227 -1.09 18.03 3.48
N PRO A 228 -2.24 17.53 2.98
CA PRO A 228 -2.46 17.29 1.56
C PRO A 228 -2.34 18.54 0.69
N ASP A 229 -2.80 19.70 1.18
CA ASP A 229 -2.75 20.97 0.46
C ASP A 229 -1.33 21.44 0.18
N ASP A 230 -0.42 21.36 1.18
CA ASP A 230 0.97 21.76 1.03
C ASP A 230 1.68 20.85 0.01
N HIS A 231 1.43 19.54 0.07
CA HIS A 231 1.97 18.58 -0.89
C HIS A 231 1.40 18.74 -2.30
N ALA A 232 0.09 18.96 -2.44
CA ALA A 232 -0.55 19.16 -3.73
C ALA A 232 -0.09 20.45 -4.40
N LEU A 233 0.00 21.54 -3.64
CA LEU A 233 0.52 22.82 -4.13
C LEU A 233 1.97 22.70 -4.58
N THR A 234 2.82 22.07 -3.76
CA THR A 234 4.24 21.85 -4.10
C THR A 234 4.39 20.93 -5.31
N TYR A 235 3.55 19.90 -5.44
CA TYR A 235 3.54 19.01 -6.60
C TYR A 235 3.12 19.75 -7.87
N ALA A 236 2.17 20.69 -7.77
CA ALA A 236 1.75 21.56 -8.88
C ALA A 236 2.87 22.51 -9.31
N LEU A 237 3.54 23.17 -8.36
CA LEU A 237 4.71 24.05 -8.61
C LEU A 237 5.91 23.27 -9.16
N GLY A 238 6.09 22.03 -8.67
CA GLY A 238 7.21 21.17 -9.00
C GLY A 238 8.48 21.49 -8.23
N HIS A 239 9.38 20.51 -8.17
CA HIS A 239 10.71 20.68 -7.63
C HIS A 239 11.71 21.05 -8.73
N TRP A 240 12.40 22.15 -8.56
CA TRP A 240 13.36 22.67 -9.52
C TRP A 240 14.77 22.69 -8.93
N TYR A 241 15.77 22.36 -9.74
CA TYR A 241 17.18 22.48 -9.38
C TYR A 241 17.98 23.00 -10.58
N SER A 242 18.71 24.09 -10.39
CA SER A 242 19.49 24.74 -11.44
C SER A 242 18.67 24.96 -12.73
N GLY A 243 17.43 25.42 -12.62
CA GLY A 243 16.54 25.68 -13.75
C GLY A 243 15.94 24.43 -14.42
N LYS A 244 16.23 23.22 -13.91
CA LYS A 244 15.66 21.98 -14.42
C LYS A 244 14.60 21.44 -13.46
N LYS A 245 13.47 21.04 -14.01
CA LYS A 245 12.42 20.38 -13.25
C LYS A 245 12.83 18.95 -12.91
N MET A 246 12.86 18.64 -11.62
CA MET A 246 13.23 17.32 -11.10
C MET A 246 12.01 16.43 -10.89
N PHE A 247 10.89 17.01 -10.42
CA PHE A 247 9.67 16.27 -10.07
C PHE A 247 8.44 17.19 -10.11
N GLY A 248 7.23 16.63 -10.25
CA GLY A 248 5.97 17.38 -10.23
C GLY A 248 5.54 17.95 -11.59
N ILE A 249 4.49 18.79 -11.59
CA ILE A 249 3.86 19.34 -12.80
C ILE A 249 4.72 20.47 -13.37
N GLY A 250 5.07 21.46 -12.56
CA GLY A 250 5.91 22.61 -12.94
C GLY A 250 5.12 23.81 -13.42
N LEU A 251 3.98 24.10 -12.79
CA LEU A 251 3.21 25.33 -13.04
C LEU A 251 3.88 26.53 -12.36
N SER A 252 3.69 27.72 -12.94
CA SER A 252 4.01 28.96 -12.23
C SER A 252 3.00 29.21 -11.12
N ILE A 253 3.41 29.94 -10.07
CA ILE A 253 2.52 30.30 -8.95
C ILE A 253 1.28 31.06 -9.44
N ASP A 254 1.43 31.93 -10.46
CA ASP A 254 0.34 32.71 -11.05
C ASP A 254 -0.69 31.86 -11.80
N ALA A 255 -0.34 30.63 -12.17
CA ALA A 255 -1.25 29.67 -12.79
C ALA A 255 -1.97 28.79 -11.75
N ILE A 256 -1.84 29.09 -10.46
CA ILE A 256 -2.43 28.32 -9.36
C ILE A 256 -3.25 29.26 -8.48
N ASP A 257 -4.47 28.87 -8.16
CA ASP A 257 -5.35 29.52 -7.18
C ASP A 257 -4.92 29.14 -5.75
N VAL A 258 -3.86 29.79 -5.28
CA VAL A 258 -3.24 29.48 -3.98
C VAL A 258 -4.23 29.67 -2.83
N GLU A 259 -5.16 30.64 -2.94
CA GLU A 259 -6.19 30.90 -1.94
C GLU A 259 -7.10 29.66 -1.77
N ALA A 260 -7.51 29.02 -2.87
CA ALA A 260 -8.31 27.81 -2.83
C ALA A 260 -7.55 26.64 -2.17
N PHE A 261 -6.24 26.51 -2.41
CA PHE A 261 -5.41 25.51 -1.73
C PHE A 261 -5.31 25.78 -0.22
N VAL A 262 -5.13 27.05 0.19
CA VAL A 262 -5.11 27.45 1.60
C VAL A 262 -6.47 27.18 2.26
N ALA A 263 -7.58 27.55 1.62
CA ALA A 263 -8.92 27.29 2.15
C ALA A 263 -9.18 25.79 2.35
N TRP A 264 -8.84 24.97 1.36
CA TRP A 264 -8.90 23.51 1.47
C TRP A 264 -8.01 22.97 2.59
N GLY A 265 -6.80 23.46 2.69
CA GLY A 265 -5.88 23.06 3.75
C GLY A 265 -6.37 23.38 5.16
N ASN A 266 -7.16 24.45 5.33
CA ASN A 266 -7.81 24.74 6.61
C ASN A 266 -8.84 23.66 6.97
N VAL A 267 -9.59 23.14 5.97
CA VAL A 267 -10.51 22.01 6.16
C VAL A 267 -9.74 20.74 6.54
N CYS A 268 -8.64 20.43 5.83
CA CYS A 268 -7.81 19.27 6.17
C CYS A 268 -7.29 19.33 7.62
N ARG A 269 -6.85 20.52 8.05
CA ARG A 269 -6.35 20.73 9.43
C ARG A 269 -7.45 20.61 10.47
N ALA A 270 -8.63 21.16 10.18
CA ALA A 270 -9.78 21.08 11.08
C ALA A 270 -10.23 19.61 11.31
N ASN A 271 -10.15 18.78 10.27
CA ASN A 271 -10.55 17.37 10.32
C ASN A 271 -9.38 16.42 10.66
N GLY A 272 -8.16 16.90 10.79
CA GLY A 272 -6.99 16.07 11.04
C GLY A 272 -6.56 15.20 9.85
N TRP A 273 -7.03 15.50 8.63
CA TRP A 273 -6.73 14.72 7.44
C TRP A 273 -5.30 14.93 6.96
N LYS A 274 -4.52 13.87 6.98
CA LYS A 274 -3.11 13.87 6.62
C LYS A 274 -2.86 13.06 5.35
N VAL A 275 -1.68 13.25 4.77
CA VAL A 275 -1.20 12.47 3.62
C VAL A 275 0.12 11.82 3.93
N GLY A 276 0.27 10.55 3.54
CA GLY A 276 1.53 9.82 3.68
C GLY A 276 1.63 8.66 2.71
N GLY A 277 2.75 8.56 2.03
CA GLY A 277 2.97 7.48 1.07
C GLY A 277 4.10 7.78 0.08
N VAL A 278 4.14 7.00 -0.99
CA VAL A 278 5.17 7.12 -2.03
C VAL A 278 4.49 7.27 -3.38
N ILE A 279 4.97 8.23 -4.16
CA ILE A 279 4.59 8.40 -5.56
C ILE A 279 5.82 8.28 -6.46
N PHE A 280 5.60 7.96 -7.72
CA PHE A 280 6.65 7.73 -8.70
C PHE A 280 6.44 8.63 -9.93
N GLU A 281 7.52 9.05 -10.56
CA GLU A 281 7.51 9.51 -11.94
C GLU A 281 8.24 8.43 -12.77
N PRO A 282 7.74 8.04 -13.95
CA PRO A 282 6.92 8.84 -14.89
C PRO A 282 5.41 8.53 -14.88
N ASP A 283 4.79 8.27 -13.77
CA ASP A 283 3.34 8.12 -13.71
C ASP A 283 2.63 9.38 -14.26
N ASP A 284 1.34 9.24 -14.60
CA ASP A 284 0.52 10.37 -15.01
C ASP A 284 0.49 11.44 -13.89
N ARG A 285 1.10 12.59 -14.17
CA ARG A 285 1.21 13.68 -13.20
C ARG A 285 -0.14 14.19 -12.73
N TRP A 286 -1.14 14.18 -13.60
CA TRP A 286 -2.47 14.58 -13.22
C TRP A 286 -3.11 13.55 -12.29
N ALA A 287 -2.92 12.27 -12.55
CA ALA A 287 -3.36 11.20 -11.67
C ALA A 287 -2.68 11.28 -10.29
N ASN A 288 -1.37 11.56 -10.25
CA ASN A 288 -0.65 11.76 -9.00
C ASN A 288 -1.20 12.94 -8.19
N LEU A 289 -1.47 14.09 -8.85
CA LEU A 289 -2.09 15.23 -8.18
C LEU A 289 -3.46 14.86 -7.58
N LYS A 290 -4.30 14.15 -8.35
CA LYS A 290 -5.59 13.65 -7.85
C LYS A 290 -5.44 12.73 -6.64
N ARG A 291 -4.45 11.84 -6.65
CA ARG A 291 -4.19 10.94 -5.51
C ARG A 291 -3.82 11.71 -4.24
N ILE A 292 -2.97 12.76 -4.36
CA ILE A 292 -2.61 13.61 -3.23
C ILE A 292 -3.84 14.34 -2.72
N MET A 293 -4.63 14.94 -3.62
CA MET A 293 -5.81 15.73 -3.24
C MET A 293 -6.94 14.87 -2.67
N ALA A 294 -7.07 13.62 -3.14
CA ALA A 294 -8.09 12.69 -2.64
C ALA A 294 -7.90 12.36 -1.14
N ALA A 295 -6.68 12.47 -0.60
CA ALA A 295 -6.44 12.32 0.84
C ALA A 295 -7.11 13.41 1.70
N GLY A 296 -7.49 14.54 1.10
CA GLY A 296 -8.22 15.62 1.76
C GLY A 296 -9.61 15.88 1.17
N SER A 297 -10.26 14.86 0.61
CA SER A 297 -11.59 14.97 -0.06
C SER A 297 -11.66 16.09 -1.10
N ALA A 298 -10.63 16.15 -1.97
CA ALA A 298 -10.55 17.21 -2.97
C ALA A 298 -10.18 16.66 -4.36
N GLU A 299 -10.50 17.47 -5.37
CA GLU A 299 -10.20 17.20 -6.77
C GLU A 299 -9.61 18.46 -7.43
N PRO A 300 -8.58 18.30 -8.29
CA PRO A 300 -8.05 19.43 -9.05
C PRO A 300 -9.01 19.82 -10.16
N ILE A 301 -9.24 21.12 -10.28
CA ILE A 301 -10.06 21.71 -11.34
C ILE A 301 -9.30 22.83 -12.05
N PHE A 302 -9.67 23.11 -13.30
CA PHE A 302 -9.19 24.28 -14.02
C PHE A 302 -10.32 25.30 -14.20
N SER A 303 -10.05 26.53 -13.80
CA SER A 303 -10.95 27.66 -14.00
C SER A 303 -10.21 28.79 -14.71
N GLY A 304 -10.57 29.03 -15.99
CA GLY A 304 -9.93 30.09 -16.78
C GLY A 304 -8.43 29.90 -17.03
N GLY A 305 -7.95 28.64 -17.05
CA GLY A 305 -6.52 28.33 -17.21
C GLY A 305 -5.73 28.28 -15.90
N VAL A 306 -6.36 28.61 -14.77
CA VAL A 306 -5.77 28.54 -13.44
C VAL A 306 -6.14 27.22 -12.77
N LEU A 307 -5.18 26.54 -12.18
CA LEU A 307 -5.40 25.33 -11.36
C LEU A 307 -6.01 25.74 -10.02
N SER A 308 -7.18 25.22 -9.70
CA SER A 308 -7.89 25.45 -8.43
C SER A 308 -8.31 24.12 -7.81
N VAL A 309 -9.01 24.17 -6.68
CA VAL A 309 -9.39 23.01 -5.86
C VAL A 309 -10.90 22.99 -5.67
N LYS A 310 -11.53 21.86 -5.99
CA LYS A 310 -12.87 21.52 -5.53
C LYS A 310 -12.73 20.54 -4.36
N TYR A 311 -13.31 20.83 -3.21
CA TYR A 311 -13.21 20.01 -2.00
C TYR A 311 -14.56 19.91 -1.28
N ASP A 312 -14.74 18.93 -0.44
CA ASP A 312 -15.95 18.75 0.36
C ASP A 312 -15.81 19.49 1.69
N ALA A 313 -16.66 20.47 1.89
CA ALA A 313 -16.78 21.23 3.14
C ALA A 313 -18.13 21.97 3.17
N PRO A 314 -18.68 22.25 4.35
CA PRO A 314 -19.85 23.12 4.47
C PRO A 314 -19.60 24.47 3.81
N ARG A 315 -20.56 24.95 3.03
CA ARG A 315 -20.50 26.23 2.29
C ARG A 315 -21.78 27.01 2.48
N VAL A 316 -21.69 28.31 2.21
CA VAL A 316 -22.84 29.19 2.15
C VAL A 316 -23.16 29.46 0.68
N SER A 317 -24.43 29.45 0.34
CA SER A 317 -24.89 29.85 -1.00
C SER A 317 -24.58 31.32 -1.26
N LEU A 318 -23.94 31.57 -2.40
CA LEU A 318 -23.53 32.92 -2.80
C LEU A 318 -24.66 33.66 -3.52
N VAL A 319 -25.59 32.96 -4.16
CA VAL A 319 -26.67 33.54 -4.93
C VAL A 319 -27.80 32.53 -5.10
N THR A 320 -29.04 33.01 -5.16
CA THR A 320 -30.20 32.24 -5.59
C THR A 320 -30.46 32.51 -7.06
N ILE A 321 -30.56 31.41 -7.85
CA ILE A 321 -30.84 31.42 -9.28
C ILE A 321 -32.31 31.03 -9.49
N THR A 322 -33.01 31.83 -10.24
CA THR A 322 -34.43 31.60 -10.62
C THR A 322 -34.55 31.42 -12.14
N PRO A 323 -35.69 30.98 -12.67
CA PRO A 323 -35.92 30.87 -14.11
C PRO A 323 -35.69 32.20 -14.88
N ASP A 324 -35.86 33.33 -14.22
CA ASP A 324 -35.60 34.65 -14.82
C ASP A 324 -34.13 34.89 -15.14
N ASP A 325 -33.22 34.14 -14.50
CA ASP A 325 -31.77 34.22 -14.71
C ASP A 325 -31.29 33.34 -15.86
N TYR A 326 -32.18 32.53 -16.44
CA TYR A 326 -31.81 31.63 -17.51
C TYR A 326 -31.62 32.37 -18.84
N ALA A 327 -30.61 31.95 -19.58
CA ALA A 327 -30.41 32.27 -20.99
C ALA A 327 -31.07 31.22 -21.85
N ASP A 328 -31.30 31.56 -23.12
CA ASP A 328 -31.82 30.62 -24.11
C ASP A 328 -30.94 29.35 -24.22
N GLY A 329 -31.59 28.20 -24.37
CA GLY A 329 -30.92 26.93 -24.57
C GLY A 329 -31.52 25.80 -23.73
N ALA A 330 -31.04 24.59 -24.00
CA ALA A 330 -31.53 23.41 -23.29
C ALA A 330 -30.97 23.34 -21.87
N TYR A 331 -31.84 23.08 -20.90
CA TYR A 331 -31.45 22.73 -19.54
C TYR A 331 -31.77 21.25 -19.25
N ARG A 332 -31.09 20.67 -18.29
CA ARG A 332 -31.27 19.27 -17.90
C ARG A 332 -31.08 19.11 -16.41
N THR A 333 -32.03 18.46 -15.77
CA THR A 333 -31.89 17.96 -14.41
C THR A 333 -31.93 16.44 -14.45
N ARG A 334 -30.92 15.79 -13.86
CA ARG A 334 -30.94 14.37 -13.57
C ARG A 334 -31.17 14.21 -12.08
N GLY A 335 -32.38 13.85 -11.71
CA GLY A 335 -32.79 13.79 -10.32
C GLY A 335 -32.16 12.61 -9.54
N MET A 336 -31.73 11.53 -10.24
CA MET A 336 -31.30 10.32 -9.58
C MET A 336 -30.38 9.50 -10.46
N GLN A 337 -29.46 8.77 -9.88
CA GLN A 337 -28.61 7.80 -10.57
C GLN A 337 -29.45 6.61 -11.05
N THR A 338 -28.97 5.95 -12.13
CA THR A 338 -29.64 4.71 -12.58
C THR A 338 -29.44 3.62 -11.54
N TRP A 339 -30.35 2.65 -11.50
CA TRP A 339 -30.29 1.52 -10.56
C TRP A 339 -28.92 0.83 -10.51
N ARG A 340 -28.26 0.69 -11.67
CA ARG A 340 -26.93 0.07 -11.77
C ARG A 340 -25.79 0.93 -11.27
N GLU A 341 -25.95 2.24 -11.24
CA GLU A 341 -24.93 3.20 -10.81
C GLU A 341 -25.03 3.55 -9.32
N ARG A 342 -26.13 3.16 -8.66
CA ARG A 342 -26.34 3.43 -7.24
C ARG A 342 -25.44 2.54 -6.40
N ILE A 343 -24.80 3.16 -5.43
CA ILE A 343 -24.00 2.53 -4.38
C ILE A 343 -24.58 2.96 -3.05
N ASN A 344 -24.73 2.06 -2.08
CA ASN A 344 -25.25 2.34 -0.75
C ASN A 344 -24.32 1.86 0.37
N THR A 345 -23.24 1.16 -0.01
CA THR A 345 -22.21 0.66 0.91
C THR A 345 -20.84 0.86 0.27
N ILE A 346 -19.87 1.38 1.03
CA ILE A 346 -18.49 1.53 0.57
C ILE A 346 -17.56 0.90 1.60
N VAL A 347 -16.67 0.02 1.13
CA VAL A 347 -15.58 -0.56 1.94
C VAL A 347 -14.32 0.27 1.69
N PRO A 348 -13.87 1.08 2.65
CA PRO A 348 -12.64 1.86 2.50
C PRO A 348 -11.42 0.98 2.69
N LYS A 349 -10.47 1.10 1.77
CA LYS A 349 -9.18 0.43 1.82
C LYS A 349 -8.08 1.47 1.98
N TYR A 350 -7.29 1.35 3.02
CA TYR A 350 -6.27 2.32 3.39
C TYR A 350 -4.96 1.62 3.79
N ARG A 351 -3.88 2.38 3.90
CA ARG A 351 -2.56 1.84 4.25
C ARG A 351 -2.34 1.94 5.75
N SER A 352 -2.38 0.82 6.46
CA SER A 352 -2.31 0.81 7.91
C SER A 352 -0.89 0.59 8.46
N PRO A 353 -0.35 1.52 9.25
CA PRO A 353 0.94 1.33 9.92
C PRO A 353 0.99 0.09 10.82
N SER A 354 -0.10 -0.22 11.53
CA SER A 354 -0.19 -1.38 12.42
C SER A 354 -0.29 -2.72 11.68
N HIS A 355 -0.58 -2.70 10.37
CA HIS A 355 -0.70 -3.88 9.52
C HIS A 355 0.48 -3.96 8.52
N LYS A 356 1.71 -3.79 8.98
CA LYS A 356 2.92 -3.85 8.14
C LYS A 356 2.90 -2.87 6.97
N TRP A 357 2.19 -1.75 7.11
CA TRP A 357 2.01 -0.74 6.06
C TRP A 357 1.35 -1.31 4.79
N GLU A 358 0.61 -2.41 4.93
CA GLU A 358 -0.19 -2.99 3.86
C GLU A 358 -1.53 -2.27 3.71
N PHE A 359 -2.18 -2.52 2.58
CA PHE A 359 -3.55 -2.08 2.40
C PHE A 359 -4.49 -3.02 3.14
N VAL A 360 -5.27 -2.45 4.04
CA VAL A 360 -6.32 -3.16 4.79
C VAL A 360 -7.68 -2.55 4.52
N GLU A 361 -8.69 -3.37 4.57
CA GLU A 361 -10.08 -2.96 4.46
C GLU A 361 -10.58 -2.61 5.87
N ALA A 362 -11.13 -1.41 6.02
CA ALA A 362 -11.86 -1.05 7.23
C ALA A 362 -13.30 -1.57 7.16
N ALA A 363 -14.03 -1.49 8.26
CA ALA A 363 -15.45 -1.77 8.27
C ALA A 363 -16.18 -0.93 7.23
N GLU A 364 -17.22 -1.51 6.66
CA GLU A 364 -18.05 -0.87 5.63
C GLU A 364 -18.73 0.40 6.14
N VAL A 365 -18.88 1.36 5.26
CA VAL A 365 -19.63 2.59 5.47
C VAL A 365 -20.92 2.50 4.68
N SER A 366 -22.05 2.44 5.36
CA SER A 366 -23.36 2.38 4.74
C SER A 366 -24.31 3.42 5.32
N ASP A 367 -25.41 3.66 4.61
CA ASP A 367 -26.53 4.48 5.05
C ASP A 367 -27.82 3.66 5.02
N SER A 368 -28.50 3.57 6.18
CA SER A 368 -29.72 2.76 6.32
C SER A 368 -30.89 3.27 5.46
N GLY A 369 -30.96 4.57 5.19
CA GLY A 369 -31.94 5.17 4.30
C GLY A 369 -31.72 4.70 2.86
N TYR A 370 -30.49 4.73 2.39
CA TYR A 370 -30.14 4.27 1.04
C TYR A 370 -30.32 2.75 0.87
N LEU A 371 -29.98 1.96 1.89
CA LEU A 371 -30.24 0.52 1.89
C LEU A 371 -31.74 0.21 1.79
N SER A 372 -32.56 0.95 2.56
CA SER A 372 -34.02 0.80 2.54
C SER A 372 -34.63 1.24 1.21
N GLU A 373 -34.12 2.33 0.60
CA GLU A 373 -34.56 2.84 -0.69
C GLU A 373 -34.24 1.87 -1.84
N ASP A 374 -33.04 1.29 -1.81
CA ASP A 374 -32.56 0.39 -2.86
C ASP A 374 -33.08 -1.05 -2.69
N GLY A 375 -33.46 -1.47 -1.48
CA GLY A 375 -33.95 -2.80 -1.17
C GLY A 375 -32.92 -3.93 -1.26
N GLU A 376 -31.68 -3.62 -1.63
CA GLU A 376 -30.55 -4.54 -1.65
C GLU A 376 -29.25 -3.79 -1.35
N GLU A 377 -28.25 -4.50 -0.84
CA GLU A 377 -26.91 -3.95 -0.65
C GLU A 377 -26.17 -3.85 -1.98
N LYS A 378 -25.55 -2.68 -2.21
CA LYS A 378 -24.72 -2.36 -3.38
C LYS A 378 -23.39 -1.81 -2.90
N ALA A 379 -22.48 -2.73 -2.63
CA ALA A 379 -21.18 -2.42 -2.11
C ALA A 379 -20.16 -2.12 -3.21
N ASP A 380 -19.27 -1.15 -2.96
CA ASP A 380 -18.07 -0.87 -3.76
C ASP A 380 -16.87 -0.70 -2.83
N THR A 381 -15.69 -1.03 -3.32
CA THR A 381 -14.44 -0.87 -2.56
C THR A 381 -13.64 0.30 -3.10
N ILE A 382 -13.29 1.25 -2.23
CA ILE A 382 -12.49 2.42 -2.62
C ILE A 382 -11.14 2.38 -1.90
N GLN A 383 -10.06 2.41 -2.67
CA GLN A 383 -8.70 2.46 -2.15
C GLN A 383 -8.18 3.90 -2.07
N PHE A 384 -7.75 4.29 -0.88
CA PHE A 384 -7.09 5.56 -0.60
C PHE A 384 -5.58 5.35 -0.48
N ASP A 385 -4.85 5.54 -1.58
CA ASP A 385 -3.43 5.18 -1.70
C ASP A 385 -2.50 5.90 -0.71
N LEU A 386 -2.84 7.12 -0.33
CA LEU A 386 -2.00 8.02 0.46
C LEU A 386 -2.62 8.35 1.83
N VAL A 387 -3.61 7.59 2.28
CA VAL A 387 -4.24 7.71 3.59
C VAL A 387 -3.75 6.58 4.49
N GLN A 388 -3.38 6.93 5.72
CA GLN A 388 -2.84 6.01 6.72
C GLN A 388 -3.68 5.97 8.00
N ASP A 389 -4.63 6.87 8.13
CA ASP A 389 -5.54 6.97 9.26
C ASP A 389 -6.89 6.30 8.93
N LEU A 390 -7.38 5.52 9.88
CA LEU A 390 -8.61 4.73 9.75
C LEU A 390 -9.85 5.61 9.68
N ASP A 391 -9.97 6.57 10.59
CA ASP A 391 -11.14 7.45 10.66
C ASP A 391 -11.20 8.37 9.44
N GLN A 392 -10.04 8.88 9.01
CA GLN A 392 -9.93 9.64 7.77
C GLN A 392 -10.42 8.82 6.57
N ALA A 393 -9.96 7.57 6.40
CA ALA A 393 -10.40 6.71 5.30
C ALA A 393 -11.91 6.48 5.32
N THR A 394 -12.47 6.28 6.51
CA THR A 394 -13.92 6.07 6.74
C THR A 394 -14.72 7.33 6.42
N GLN A 395 -14.28 8.51 6.83
CA GLN A 395 -14.90 9.80 6.52
C GLN A 395 -14.87 10.11 5.02
N LEU A 396 -13.74 9.87 4.38
CA LEU A 396 -13.60 10.04 2.93
C LEU A 396 -14.51 9.09 2.14
N ALA A 397 -14.66 7.84 2.61
CA ALA A 397 -15.61 6.88 2.04
C ALA A 397 -17.06 7.35 2.20
N ALA A 398 -17.41 7.89 3.38
CA ALA A 398 -18.73 8.45 3.62
C ALA A 398 -19.03 9.63 2.68
N TYR A 399 -18.09 10.54 2.46
CA TYR A 399 -18.24 11.61 1.45
C TYR A 399 -18.46 11.05 0.04
N ARG A 400 -17.73 10.00 -0.35
CA ARG A 400 -17.93 9.34 -1.65
C ARG A 400 -19.31 8.71 -1.77
N LEU A 401 -19.79 8.09 -0.70
CA LEU A 401 -21.12 7.49 -0.64
C LEU A 401 -22.21 8.55 -0.88
N VAL A 402 -22.20 9.63 -0.10
CA VAL A 402 -23.23 10.68 -0.18
C VAL A 402 -23.14 11.43 -1.51
N ASN A 403 -21.92 11.80 -1.96
CA ASN A 403 -21.73 12.46 -3.25
C ASN A 403 -22.23 11.61 -4.42
N GLY A 404 -22.16 10.28 -4.31
CA GLY A 404 -22.72 9.36 -5.29
C GLY A 404 -24.25 9.37 -5.37
N ARG A 405 -24.92 9.90 -4.35
CA ARG A 405 -26.40 10.02 -4.29
C ARG A 405 -26.93 11.39 -4.67
N GLU A 406 -26.04 12.38 -4.77
CA GLU A 406 -26.42 13.72 -5.17
C GLU A 406 -26.94 13.77 -6.61
N MET A 407 -27.88 14.69 -6.87
CA MET A 407 -28.38 14.92 -8.23
C MET A 407 -27.24 15.44 -9.12
N PHE A 408 -26.88 14.71 -10.14
CA PHE A 408 -25.82 15.06 -11.08
C PHE A 408 -26.02 14.38 -12.43
N PRO A 409 -25.83 15.08 -13.57
CA PRO A 409 -25.59 16.52 -13.68
C PRO A 409 -26.88 17.35 -13.71
N ILE A 410 -26.85 18.51 -13.06
CA ILE A 410 -27.82 19.57 -13.24
C ILE A 410 -27.18 20.60 -14.20
N LYS A 411 -27.77 20.82 -15.37
CA LYS A 411 -27.23 21.75 -16.38
C LYS A 411 -28.14 22.95 -16.52
N ARG A 412 -27.56 24.15 -16.44
CA ARG A 412 -28.26 25.43 -16.63
C ARG A 412 -27.45 26.34 -17.55
N ASN A 413 -28.14 27.03 -18.47
CA ASN A 413 -27.60 28.14 -19.24
C ASN A 413 -28.06 29.42 -18.57
N LEU A 414 -27.14 30.27 -18.20
CA LEU A 414 -27.41 31.49 -17.44
C LEU A 414 -26.99 32.72 -18.22
N LYS A 415 -27.55 33.88 -17.82
CA LYS A 415 -27.18 35.16 -18.34
C LYS A 415 -25.70 35.49 -18.10
N PRO A 416 -25.08 36.40 -18.88
CA PRO A 416 -23.64 36.70 -18.79
C PRO A 416 -23.16 37.25 -17.41
N GLU A 417 -24.03 37.80 -16.61
CA GLU A 417 -23.74 38.34 -15.28
C GLU A 417 -23.21 37.28 -14.31
N PHE A 418 -23.59 36.01 -14.51
CA PHE A 418 -23.15 34.86 -13.68
C PHE A 418 -21.75 34.33 -14.02
N ARG A 419 -21.00 35.03 -14.89
CA ARG A 419 -19.63 34.62 -15.30
C ARG A 419 -18.60 34.69 -14.20
N PHE A 420 -18.86 35.38 -13.09
CA PHE A 420 -17.90 35.55 -12.00
C PHE A 420 -17.86 34.36 -11.03
N TYR A 421 -18.95 33.59 -10.91
CA TYR A 421 -19.01 32.39 -10.09
C TYR A 421 -18.13 31.28 -10.65
N ARG A 422 -17.42 30.57 -9.77
CA ARG A 422 -16.38 29.61 -10.14
C ARG A 422 -16.80 28.17 -9.82
N PRO A 423 -16.21 27.16 -10.48
CA PRO A 423 -16.32 25.78 -9.99
C PRO A 423 -15.87 25.70 -8.52
N GLY A 424 -16.67 25.02 -7.69
CA GLY A 424 -16.49 24.97 -6.24
C GLY A 424 -17.39 25.93 -5.45
N ASP A 425 -17.94 26.97 -6.08
CA ASP A 425 -18.91 27.86 -5.42
C ASP A 425 -20.26 27.16 -5.22
N MET A 426 -20.93 27.45 -4.11
CA MET A 426 -22.28 26.99 -3.84
C MET A 426 -23.30 28.06 -4.20
N VAL A 427 -24.37 27.63 -4.85
CA VAL A 427 -25.49 28.45 -5.28
C VAL A 427 -26.80 27.74 -4.94
N THR A 428 -27.87 28.48 -4.77
CA THR A 428 -29.22 27.91 -4.61
C THR A 428 -29.96 28.01 -5.95
N ILE A 429 -30.60 26.94 -6.38
CA ILE A 429 -31.49 26.94 -7.54
C ILE A 429 -32.92 26.87 -7.04
N ASP A 430 -33.72 27.89 -7.38
CA ASP A 430 -35.15 27.92 -7.12
C ASP A 430 -35.91 27.90 -8.45
N ASP A 431 -36.16 26.68 -8.95
CA ASP A 431 -36.80 26.37 -10.21
C ASP A 431 -37.85 25.26 -9.97
N PRO A 432 -39.01 25.59 -9.43
CA PRO A 432 -40.05 24.61 -9.09
C PRO A 432 -40.55 23.83 -10.31
N GLU A 433 -40.63 24.45 -11.48
CA GLU A 433 -41.02 23.79 -12.72
C GLU A 433 -39.97 22.77 -13.19
N GLY A 434 -38.69 23.08 -12.95
CA GLY A 434 -37.57 22.18 -13.19
C GLY A 434 -37.33 21.13 -12.09
N GLY A 435 -38.19 21.09 -11.05
CA GLY A 435 -38.12 20.16 -9.93
C GLY A 435 -37.04 20.50 -8.90
N LEU A 436 -36.60 21.76 -8.82
CA LEU A 436 -35.59 22.24 -7.87
C LEU A 436 -36.21 23.38 -7.05
N ILE A 437 -36.52 23.11 -5.79
CA ILE A 437 -37.10 24.09 -4.87
C ILE A 437 -36.04 24.43 -3.83
N GLU A 438 -35.56 25.66 -3.86
CA GLU A 438 -34.50 26.16 -2.96
C GLU A 438 -33.33 25.18 -2.82
N GLN A 439 -32.99 24.47 -3.93
CA GLN A 439 -32.00 23.41 -3.94
C GLN A 439 -30.58 24.01 -3.93
N ASN A 440 -29.85 23.73 -2.87
CA ASN A 440 -28.43 24.01 -2.82
C ASN A 440 -27.65 23.16 -3.82
N CYS A 441 -26.76 23.78 -4.56
CA CYS A 441 -25.95 23.15 -5.60
C CYS A 441 -24.52 23.69 -5.60
N VAL A 442 -23.56 22.84 -5.91
CA VAL A 442 -22.15 23.23 -6.14
C VAL A 442 -21.88 23.26 -7.63
N ILE A 443 -21.21 24.31 -8.09
CA ILE A 443 -20.78 24.43 -9.48
C ILE A 443 -19.60 23.44 -9.70
N VAL A 444 -19.82 22.43 -10.54
CA VAL A 444 -18.79 21.43 -10.88
C VAL A 444 -17.98 21.88 -12.10
N ARG A 445 -18.68 22.48 -13.08
CA ARG A 445 -18.06 22.97 -14.32
C ARG A 445 -18.75 24.23 -14.78
N ARG A 446 -17.95 25.17 -15.30
CA ARG A 446 -18.41 26.37 -15.97
C ARG A 446 -17.78 26.48 -17.36
N SER A 447 -18.57 26.88 -18.34
CA SER A 447 -18.11 27.33 -19.65
C SER A 447 -18.90 28.55 -20.11
N ILE A 448 -18.29 29.37 -20.92
CA ILE A 448 -18.91 30.57 -21.50
C ILE A 448 -19.01 30.35 -23.00
N ASP A 449 -20.19 30.57 -23.56
CA ASP A 449 -20.39 30.53 -25.01
C ASP A 449 -19.83 31.83 -25.59
N PRO A 450 -18.86 31.78 -26.51
CA PRO A 450 -18.22 33.00 -27.03
C PRO A 450 -19.13 33.83 -27.94
N GLN A 451 -20.21 33.26 -28.50
CA GLN A 451 -21.12 33.96 -29.38
C GLN A 451 -22.24 34.68 -28.63
N THR A 452 -22.82 34.00 -27.64
CA THR A 452 -23.97 34.51 -26.89
C THR A 452 -23.56 35.10 -25.52
N LEU A 453 -22.33 34.83 -25.08
CA LEU A 453 -21.82 35.10 -23.74
C LEU A 453 -22.60 34.39 -22.62
N ALA A 454 -23.52 33.48 -22.97
CA ALA A 454 -24.24 32.68 -22.02
C ALA A 454 -23.28 31.82 -21.19
N VAL A 455 -23.54 31.73 -19.91
CA VAL A 455 -22.73 30.97 -18.96
C VAL A 455 -23.38 29.62 -18.73
N ARG A 456 -22.70 28.57 -19.12
CA ARG A 456 -23.19 27.19 -18.94
C ARG A 456 -22.61 26.61 -17.67
N TRP A 457 -23.47 26.29 -16.71
CA TRP A 457 -23.09 25.59 -15.49
C TRP A 457 -23.48 24.12 -15.56
N VAL A 458 -22.61 23.29 -15.00
CA VAL A 458 -22.91 21.92 -14.61
C VAL A 458 -22.79 21.89 -13.09
N LEU A 459 -23.87 21.55 -12.44
CA LEU A 459 -24.03 21.61 -10.99
C LEU A 459 -24.28 20.21 -10.45
N MET A 460 -23.95 20.03 -9.19
CA MET A 460 -24.30 18.87 -8.36
C MET A 460 -25.08 19.40 -7.16
N SER A 461 -26.16 18.72 -6.78
CA SER A 461 -26.89 19.07 -5.57
C SER A 461 -26.01 18.95 -4.33
N GLU A 462 -26.41 19.60 -3.26
CA GLU A 462 -25.74 19.60 -1.98
C GLU A 462 -26.76 19.36 -0.88
N THR A 463 -26.76 18.13 -0.33
CA THR A 463 -27.66 17.76 0.77
C THR A 463 -27.15 18.33 2.08
N SER A 464 -28.01 18.98 2.86
CA SER A 464 -27.63 19.74 4.07
C SER A 464 -26.95 18.88 5.15
N GLY A 465 -27.35 17.65 5.34
CA GLY A 465 -26.82 16.74 6.37
C GLY A 465 -25.56 15.96 5.98
N LYS A 466 -25.06 16.09 4.74
CA LYS A 466 -23.98 15.22 4.26
C LYS A 466 -22.66 15.39 5.00
N HIS A 467 -22.34 16.60 5.41
CA HIS A 467 -21.08 16.88 6.11
C HIS A 467 -21.07 16.28 7.51
N ASP A 468 -22.18 16.45 8.26
CA ASP A 468 -22.33 15.86 9.59
C ASP A 468 -22.33 14.34 9.52
N PHE A 469 -22.98 13.75 8.52
CA PHE A 469 -22.96 12.31 8.27
C PHE A 469 -21.53 11.82 8.00
N ALA A 470 -20.80 12.46 7.10
CA ALA A 470 -19.47 11.99 6.71
C ALA A 470 -18.44 12.18 7.83
N LEU A 471 -18.40 13.34 8.46
CA LEU A 471 -17.45 13.66 9.52
C LEU A 471 -17.75 12.92 10.83
N GLY A 472 -18.99 12.50 11.05
CA GLY A 472 -19.39 11.69 12.20
C GLY A 472 -19.00 10.20 12.12
N LYS A 473 -18.44 9.75 10.98
CA LYS A 473 -18.05 8.34 10.81
C LYS A 473 -16.68 8.07 11.44
N THR A 474 -16.62 6.95 12.16
CA THR A 474 -15.38 6.37 12.69
C THR A 474 -15.22 4.95 12.18
N GLY A 475 -13.98 4.51 12.03
CA GLY A 475 -13.68 3.22 11.44
C GLY A 475 -13.49 2.12 12.48
N THR A 476 -13.56 0.87 12.00
CA THR A 476 -13.11 -0.31 12.74
C THR A 476 -12.09 -1.03 11.88
N ALA A 477 -10.87 -1.18 12.41
CA ALA A 477 -9.79 -1.88 11.73
C ALA A 477 -9.93 -3.40 11.92
N PRO A 478 -9.41 -4.22 10.98
CA PRO A 478 -9.25 -5.65 11.20
C PRO A 478 -8.25 -5.92 12.34
N PRO A 479 -8.18 -7.16 12.86
CA PRO A 479 -7.19 -7.54 13.86
C PRO A 479 -5.76 -7.31 13.36
N THR A 480 -4.92 -6.75 14.23
CA THR A 480 -3.51 -6.46 13.88
C THR A 480 -2.70 -7.75 13.80
N PRO A 481 -1.93 -7.99 12.73
CA PRO A 481 -1.10 -9.18 12.62
C PRO A 481 0.04 -9.16 13.65
N THR A 482 0.30 -10.30 14.27
CA THR A 482 1.45 -10.48 15.16
C THR A 482 2.74 -10.45 14.33
N LEU A 483 3.74 -9.70 14.78
CA LEU A 483 5.08 -9.70 14.22
C LEU A 483 5.93 -10.72 14.97
N LEU A 484 6.63 -11.59 14.24
CA LEU A 484 7.63 -12.47 14.84
C LEU A 484 8.89 -11.68 15.18
N ASP A 485 9.46 -11.93 16.35
CA ASP A 485 10.79 -11.42 16.69
C ASP A 485 11.82 -11.96 15.69
N PRO A 486 12.81 -11.15 15.25
CA PRO A 486 13.87 -11.64 14.37
C PRO A 486 14.62 -12.86 14.86
N ALA A 487 14.82 -12.97 16.18
CA ALA A 487 15.47 -14.13 16.78
C ALA A 487 14.62 -15.40 16.64
N ASP A 488 13.31 -15.29 16.92
CA ASP A 488 12.38 -16.43 16.79
C ASP A 488 12.23 -16.87 15.32
N ARG A 489 12.22 -15.92 14.40
CA ARG A 489 12.19 -16.22 12.97
C ARG A 489 13.42 -16.98 12.51
N ASP A 490 14.61 -16.55 12.91
CA ASP A 490 15.87 -17.22 12.55
C ASP A 490 16.01 -18.57 13.27
N ALA A 491 15.52 -18.69 14.51
CA ALA A 491 15.43 -19.95 15.21
C ALA A 491 14.52 -20.95 14.48
N ALA A 492 13.34 -20.51 14.06
CA ALA A 492 12.42 -21.33 13.27
C ALA A 492 13.03 -21.77 11.93
N ALA A 493 13.80 -20.90 11.27
CA ALA A 493 14.51 -21.23 10.05
C ALA A 493 15.66 -22.23 10.30
N ASN A 494 16.39 -22.12 11.41
CA ASN A 494 17.42 -23.07 11.80
C ASN A 494 16.83 -24.47 11.98
N ILE A 495 15.76 -24.59 12.74
CA ILE A 495 15.04 -25.85 12.92
C ILE A 495 14.64 -26.46 11.57
N ASN A 496 14.08 -25.66 10.67
CA ASN A 496 13.71 -26.12 9.34
C ASN A 496 14.92 -26.56 8.50
N ASN A 497 16.08 -25.92 8.63
CA ASN A 497 17.30 -26.29 7.94
C ASN A 497 17.89 -27.60 8.51
N GLU A 498 17.87 -27.74 9.83
CA GLU A 498 18.31 -28.94 10.53
C GLU A 498 17.41 -30.16 10.19
N VAL A 499 16.09 -29.96 10.26
CA VAL A 499 15.10 -30.95 9.80
C VAL A 499 15.29 -31.30 8.32
N SER A 500 15.87 -30.44 7.50
CA SER A 500 16.11 -30.74 6.09
C SER A 500 17.23 -31.79 5.88
N GLY A 501 18.14 -31.95 6.84
CA GLY A 501 19.15 -33.01 6.88
C GLY A 501 18.65 -34.35 7.43
N ALA A 502 17.62 -34.34 8.26
CA ALA A 502 17.04 -35.52 8.88
C ALA A 502 16.19 -36.36 7.89
N ARG A 503 16.02 -37.64 8.22
CA ARG A 503 15.05 -38.46 7.52
C ARG A 503 13.65 -38.00 7.84
N ARG A 504 12.80 -37.86 6.81
CA ARG A 504 11.44 -37.35 6.95
C ARG A 504 10.42 -38.35 6.45
N LEU A 505 9.28 -38.36 7.09
CA LEU A 505 8.09 -38.99 6.55
C LEU A 505 7.62 -38.20 5.31
N VAL A 506 7.61 -38.87 4.14
CA VAL A 506 7.21 -38.24 2.86
C VAL A 506 5.77 -38.58 2.50
N THR A 507 5.34 -39.80 2.80
CA THR A 507 3.97 -40.26 2.55
C THR A 507 3.46 -41.14 3.69
N GLN A 508 2.17 -41.08 3.95
CA GLN A 508 1.48 -41.95 4.91
C GLN A 508 0.22 -42.55 4.30
N SER A 509 -0.25 -43.68 4.86
CA SER A 509 -1.47 -44.30 4.43
C SER A 509 -2.71 -43.63 5.06
N VAL A 510 -3.49 -42.99 4.28
CA VAL A 510 -4.92 -42.68 4.39
C VAL A 510 -5.45 -41.74 5.49
N VAL A 511 -4.99 -41.75 6.74
CA VAL A 511 -5.50 -40.91 7.83
C VAL A 511 -4.35 -40.40 8.68
N TYR A 512 -4.44 -39.19 9.18
CA TYR A 512 -3.45 -38.62 10.10
C TYR A 512 -3.38 -39.47 11.38
N PRO A 513 -2.27 -40.19 11.63
CA PRO A 513 -2.22 -41.22 12.66
C PRO A 513 -1.88 -40.68 14.04
N ILE A 514 -1.68 -39.38 14.19
CA ILE A 514 -1.17 -38.77 15.42
C ILE A 514 -2.21 -37.82 15.94
N THR A 515 -2.55 -37.95 17.22
CA THR A 515 -3.45 -37.07 17.95
C THR A 515 -2.81 -36.65 19.27
N SER A 516 -3.12 -35.49 19.77
CA SER A 516 -2.69 -35.03 21.10
C SER A 516 -3.87 -34.67 21.97
N ASN A 517 -3.71 -34.85 23.25
CA ASN A 517 -4.65 -34.46 24.27
C ASN A 517 -3.85 -33.95 25.46
N ASP A 518 -4.38 -33.09 26.29
CA ASP A 518 -3.74 -32.47 27.48
C ASP A 518 -2.20 -32.67 27.59
N ASP A 519 -1.76 -33.77 28.18
CA ASP A 519 -0.36 -34.14 28.45
C ASP A 519 0.10 -35.38 27.63
N THR A 520 -0.70 -35.80 26.63
CA THR A 520 -0.50 -37.09 25.95
C THR A 520 -0.52 -36.93 24.45
N ILE A 521 0.44 -37.56 23.76
CA ILE A 521 0.46 -37.74 22.31
C ILE A 521 0.17 -39.23 22.03
N THR A 522 -0.87 -39.50 21.25
CA THR A 522 -1.29 -40.86 20.85
C THR A 522 -1.01 -41.07 19.37
N ILE A 523 -0.33 -42.15 19.04
CA ILE A 523 0.04 -42.54 17.69
C ILE A 523 -0.71 -43.82 17.34
N SER A 524 -1.48 -43.81 16.27
CA SER A 524 -2.10 -45.02 15.70
C SER A 524 -1.11 -45.71 14.78
N ALA A 525 -1.16 -47.03 14.69
CA ALA A 525 -0.27 -47.76 13.80
C ALA A 525 -0.46 -47.37 12.32
N PHE A 526 0.61 -47.11 11.61
CA PHE A 526 0.56 -46.74 10.19
C PHE A 526 1.83 -47.17 9.46
N VAL A 527 1.80 -47.12 8.13
CA VAL A 527 2.96 -47.34 7.26
C VAL A 527 3.25 -46.05 6.52
N GLY A 528 4.49 -45.59 6.57
CA GLY A 528 4.91 -44.36 5.90
C GLY A 528 6.16 -44.62 5.03
N VAL A 529 6.34 -43.78 4.03
CA VAL A 529 7.54 -43.72 3.19
C VAL A 529 8.36 -42.52 3.60
N ILE A 530 9.62 -42.71 3.91
CA ILE A 530 10.57 -41.65 4.27
C ILE A 530 11.31 -41.12 3.03
N ASN A 531 11.98 -39.97 3.18
CA ASN A 531 12.62 -39.24 2.08
C ASN A 531 13.76 -40.00 1.37
N ASP A 532 14.27 -41.09 1.94
CA ASP A 532 15.25 -41.97 1.31
C ASP A 532 14.60 -43.14 0.52
N GLY A 533 13.25 -43.13 0.41
CA GLY A 533 12.48 -44.10 -0.36
C GLY A 533 12.11 -45.39 0.39
N ARG A 534 12.53 -45.56 1.65
CA ARG A 534 12.17 -46.74 2.46
C ARG A 534 10.76 -46.61 3.02
N SER A 535 10.06 -47.73 3.03
CA SER A 535 8.79 -47.89 3.71
C SER A 535 9.03 -48.39 5.13
N ILE A 536 8.50 -47.70 6.13
CA ILE A 536 8.62 -48.04 7.54
C ILE A 536 7.23 -48.27 8.12
N SER A 537 7.09 -49.34 8.93
CA SER A 537 5.89 -49.60 9.71
C SER A 537 6.07 -49.00 11.10
N PHE A 538 5.22 -48.05 11.43
CA PHE A 538 5.19 -47.35 12.71
C PHE A 538 4.12 -48.00 13.60
N PRO A 539 4.47 -48.58 14.75
CA PRO A 539 3.52 -49.24 15.64
C PRO A 539 2.62 -48.18 16.36
N ALA A 540 1.50 -48.62 16.91
CA ALA A 540 0.72 -47.79 17.79
C ALA A 540 1.44 -47.57 19.12
N ASP A 541 1.43 -46.33 19.63
CA ASP A 541 2.03 -45.99 20.92
C ASP A 541 1.38 -44.74 21.53
N SER A 542 1.72 -44.46 22.79
CA SER A 542 1.20 -43.31 23.52
C SER A 542 2.25 -42.72 24.47
N ILE A 543 2.64 -41.50 24.24
CA ILE A 543 3.60 -40.76 25.06
C ILE A 543 2.84 -39.86 26.02
N THR A 544 3.02 -40.07 27.34
CA THR A 544 2.28 -39.41 28.40
C THR A 544 3.20 -38.57 29.30
N GLY A 545 2.63 -37.66 30.09
CA GLY A 545 3.37 -36.82 31.06
C GLY A 545 4.08 -35.64 30.44
N LEU A 546 3.57 -35.15 29.29
CA LEU A 546 4.08 -33.99 28.60
C LEU A 546 3.53 -32.69 29.19
N SER A 547 4.24 -31.59 29.01
CA SER A 547 3.75 -30.26 29.40
C SER A 547 2.56 -29.85 28.54
N ASN A 548 1.54 -29.25 29.15
CA ASN A 548 0.36 -28.76 28.45
C ASN A 548 0.69 -27.52 27.59
N SER A 549 -0.01 -27.35 26.48
CA SER A 549 0.17 -26.22 25.56
C SER A 549 1.62 -26.06 25.06
N THR A 550 2.32 -27.17 24.94
CA THR A 550 3.72 -27.20 24.53
C THR A 550 3.86 -27.91 23.19
N GLN A 551 4.71 -27.40 22.31
CA GLN A 551 4.98 -27.98 21.01
C GLN A 551 6.17 -28.93 21.09
N TYR A 552 5.99 -30.14 20.54
CA TYR A 552 7.00 -31.19 20.51
C TYR A 552 7.27 -31.65 19.10
N ALA A 553 8.56 -31.90 18.79
CA ALA A 553 8.96 -32.72 17.63
C ALA A 553 8.72 -34.19 17.97
N LEU A 554 7.93 -34.90 17.17
CA LEU A 554 7.77 -36.32 17.28
C LEU A 554 8.80 -37.04 16.39
N LEU A 555 9.62 -37.88 17.00
CA LEU A 555 10.75 -38.54 16.39
C LEU A 555 10.58 -40.08 16.51
N TRP A 556 11.04 -40.82 15.50
CA TRP A 556 11.12 -42.27 15.52
C TRP A 556 12.56 -42.69 15.41
N HIS A 557 13.06 -43.42 16.38
CA HIS A 557 14.41 -43.95 16.39
C HIS A 557 14.45 -45.29 15.61
N ILE A 558 15.21 -45.33 14.50
CA ILE A 558 15.17 -46.47 13.58
C ILE A 558 15.79 -47.72 14.19
N ALA A 559 16.87 -47.58 14.99
CA ALA A 559 17.62 -48.71 15.54
C ALA A 559 16.85 -49.42 16.67
N ASP A 560 16.19 -48.64 17.53
CA ASP A 560 15.51 -49.15 18.73
C ASP A 560 14.02 -49.39 18.51
N ALA A 561 13.50 -48.91 17.38
CA ALA A 561 12.08 -48.96 17.04
C ALA A 561 11.17 -48.33 18.10
N GLU A 562 11.58 -47.17 18.62
CA GLU A 562 10.89 -46.42 19.68
C GLU A 562 10.59 -44.96 19.25
N TYR A 563 9.51 -44.41 19.82
CA TYR A 563 9.18 -43.00 19.67
C TYR A 563 9.88 -42.16 20.77
N SER A 564 10.28 -40.96 20.40
CA SER A 564 10.72 -39.93 21.34
C SER A 564 10.12 -38.59 20.98
N VAL A 565 10.10 -37.69 21.94
CA VAL A 565 9.66 -36.31 21.72
C VAL A 565 10.72 -35.36 22.25
N ALA A 566 10.91 -34.25 21.55
CA ALA A 566 11.77 -33.17 21.96
C ALA A 566 10.97 -31.86 21.97
N GLU A 567 11.07 -31.09 23.05
CA GLU A 567 10.35 -29.82 23.17
C GLU A 567 10.93 -28.79 22.20
N TYR A 568 10.06 -27.96 21.64
CA TYR A 568 10.45 -26.87 20.77
C TYR A 568 11.29 -25.80 21.52
N PRO A 569 12.44 -25.35 20.99
CA PRO A 569 13.13 -25.75 19.78
C PRO A 569 13.97 -27.04 19.96
N ALA A 570 13.77 -28.03 19.10
CA ALA A 570 14.37 -29.37 19.22
C ALA A 570 15.57 -29.56 18.28
N ALA A 571 16.49 -28.63 18.23
CA ALA A 571 17.54 -28.57 17.23
C ALA A 571 18.53 -29.75 17.30
N ASP A 572 19.01 -30.06 18.51
CA ASP A 572 20.08 -31.02 18.71
C ASP A 572 19.64 -32.47 18.44
N GLU A 573 18.39 -32.82 18.74
CA GLU A 573 17.85 -34.18 18.52
C GLU A 573 17.48 -34.43 17.06
N MET A 574 17.35 -33.37 16.25
CA MET A 574 16.98 -33.50 14.82
C MET A 574 18.17 -33.53 13.88
N GLU A 575 19.39 -33.29 14.33
CA GLU A 575 20.61 -33.44 13.54
C GLU A 575 21.03 -34.90 13.34
N ASP A 576 20.54 -35.83 14.19
CA ASP A 576 20.93 -37.23 14.14
C ASP A 576 20.17 -37.98 13.04
N ALA A 577 20.93 -38.52 12.06
CA ALA A 577 20.40 -39.31 10.97
C ALA A 577 19.80 -40.68 11.41
N SER A 578 19.88 -41.02 12.70
CA SER A 578 19.24 -42.21 13.28
C SER A 578 17.74 -42.03 13.51
N PHE A 579 17.26 -40.81 13.54
CA PHE A 579 15.85 -40.50 13.72
C PHE A 579 15.09 -40.25 12.40
N VAL A 580 13.81 -40.55 12.43
CA VAL A 580 12.84 -40.11 11.42
C VAL A 580 11.93 -39.06 12.05
N PHE A 581 11.94 -37.85 11.54
CA PHE A 581 11.03 -36.80 11.97
C PHE A 581 9.63 -37.07 11.42
N LEU A 582 8.66 -37.24 12.30
CA LEU A 582 7.28 -37.53 11.96
C LEU A 582 6.40 -36.27 11.92
N GLY A 583 6.76 -35.21 12.64
CA GLY A 583 6.09 -33.91 12.62
C GLY A 583 6.08 -33.21 13.96
N TRP A 584 5.54 -32.01 13.94
CA TRP A 584 5.29 -31.21 15.16
C TRP A 584 3.91 -31.54 15.71
N VAL A 585 3.83 -31.74 17.01
CA VAL A 585 2.59 -32.00 17.73
C VAL A 585 2.50 -31.06 18.92
N THR A 586 1.36 -30.40 19.09
CA THR A 586 1.13 -29.49 20.23
C THR A 586 0.14 -30.14 21.19
N THR A 587 0.50 -30.23 22.47
CA THR A 587 -0.41 -30.66 23.55
C THR A 587 -1.46 -29.60 23.82
N SER A 588 -2.69 -30.00 24.19
CA SER A 588 -3.75 -29.06 24.50
C SER A 588 -3.62 -28.45 25.90
N SER A 589 -4.30 -27.32 26.14
CA SER A 589 -4.48 -26.78 27.50
C SER A 589 -5.49 -27.63 28.26
N SER A 590 -5.27 -27.86 29.55
CA SER A 590 -6.19 -28.62 30.41
C SER A 590 -7.61 -27.99 30.39
N GLY A 591 -8.51 -28.57 29.63
CA GLY A 591 -9.91 -28.15 29.49
C GLY A 591 -10.39 -28.23 28.05
N SER A 592 -11.00 -29.34 27.68
CA SER A 592 -11.85 -29.64 26.52
C SER A 592 -11.83 -28.66 25.33
N PHE A 593 -10.78 -28.68 24.55
CA PHE A 593 -10.81 -28.24 23.17
C PHE A 593 -10.69 -29.46 22.24
N PRO A 594 -11.33 -29.44 21.07
CA PRO A 594 -11.16 -30.50 20.09
C PRO A 594 -9.68 -30.63 19.69
N PRO A 595 -9.21 -31.81 19.31
CA PRO A 595 -7.84 -32.00 18.86
C PRO A 595 -7.52 -31.02 17.73
N PRO A 596 -6.29 -30.52 17.66
CA PRO A 596 -5.90 -29.60 16.60
C PRO A 596 -6.23 -30.22 15.24
N GLU A 597 -6.91 -29.45 14.41
CA GLU A 597 -7.21 -29.88 13.04
C GLU A 597 -5.89 -30.19 12.34
N THR A 598 -5.86 -31.31 11.64
CA THR A 598 -4.74 -31.70 10.78
C THR A 598 -4.45 -30.54 9.83
N PRO A 599 -3.20 -30.06 9.73
CA PRO A 599 -2.87 -29.00 8.77
C PRO A 599 -3.36 -29.42 7.37
N PRO A 600 -4.06 -28.56 6.64
CA PRO A 600 -4.45 -28.86 5.27
C PRO A 600 -3.19 -28.99 4.42
N GLY A 601 -2.96 -30.17 3.89
CA GLY A 601 -1.77 -30.48 3.14
C GLY A 601 -0.89 -31.46 3.88
N GLY A 602 -1.39 -32.67 3.97
CA GLY A 602 -0.76 -33.77 4.65
C GLY A 602 0.74 -33.91 4.44
N TRP A 603 1.30 -34.65 5.27
CA TRP A 603 2.64 -35.14 5.26
C TRP A 603 3.08 -35.54 3.84
N GLY A 604 4.00 -34.81 3.28
CA GLY A 604 4.73 -35.26 2.13
C GLY A 604 4.16 -35.00 0.76
N GLY A 605 5.05 -34.85 -0.12
CA GLY A 605 4.86 -34.85 -1.56
C GLY A 605 4.95 -33.45 -2.18
N GLY A 606 6.14 -33.07 -2.55
CA GLY A 606 6.42 -32.04 -3.53
C GLY A 606 6.38 -30.61 -3.00
N GLY A 607 7.46 -30.16 -2.42
CA GLY A 607 7.88 -28.76 -2.46
C GLY A 607 7.14 -27.75 -1.60
N SER A 608 6.14 -28.14 -0.81
CA SER A 608 5.51 -27.28 0.17
C SER A 608 5.86 -27.76 1.56
N TYR A 609 6.60 -26.97 2.28
CA TYR A 609 6.80 -27.17 3.71
C TYR A 609 5.44 -27.19 4.41
N PRO A 610 5.24 -27.99 5.47
CA PRO A 610 4.06 -27.86 6.29
C PRO A 610 3.99 -26.42 6.77
N GLN A 611 2.94 -25.72 6.38
CA GLN A 611 2.66 -24.42 6.98
C GLN A 611 2.44 -24.68 8.46
N PHE A 612 3.14 -23.92 9.31
CA PHE A 612 2.89 -23.93 10.73
C PHE A 612 1.39 -23.64 10.94
N PRO A 613 0.72 -24.35 11.84
CA PRO A 613 -0.60 -23.91 12.25
C PRO A 613 -0.47 -22.47 12.72
N GLU A 614 -1.26 -21.57 12.15
CA GLU A 614 -1.40 -20.21 12.68
C GLU A 614 -1.65 -20.36 14.18
N MET A 615 -0.81 -19.75 14.99
CA MET A 615 -1.06 -19.67 16.43
C MET A 615 -2.35 -18.88 16.57
N ILE A 616 -3.42 -19.55 16.93
CA ILE A 616 -4.65 -18.92 17.38
C ILE A 616 -4.33 -18.30 18.76
N PRO A 617 -4.76 -17.03 19.00
CA PRO A 617 -4.33 -16.25 20.14
C PRO A 617 -4.65 -16.86 21.50
#